data_628fd90a486656ad22ae14f2e003779d
#
_entry.id   628fd90a486656ad22ae14f2e003779d
#
_cell.length_a   1.000
_cell.length_b   1.000
_cell.length_c   1.000
_cell.angle_alpha   90.00
_cell.angle_beta   90.00
_cell.angle_gamma   90.00
#
_symmetry.space_group_name_H-M   'P 1'
#
loop_
_entity.id
_entity.type
_entity.pdbx_description
1 polymer ?
#
loop_
_entity_poly.entity_id
_entity_poly.type
_entity_poly.pdbx_seq_one_letter_code
_entity_poly.pdbx_strand_id
1 'polypeptide(L)'
;MIYVVPSLKAKEKLQSEGKAWAESQGFTYVLRHQRTIQDLMDEYGEDFLVYSSRGPQIDRPEGSHFFSLNMAELRIQNLRKGQCDHLLEALMGMKEREGRTPQSAALTAPLHRGAKSLSCEGEGDRSRWKGSSEPPIAVLDCTCGFGADAAVASFGLPAESRVDALEVSPLLEAVTSWGFSHFVHKKDDVTAALRRISLRRGDYRDYLLSDEGPVYDVLYFDPMFHRPVEASCQFQPVRAIMEHGGLTRDLIEQALQKARRRVVIKERDFRQLCRDFPEVTLYGGKYSRIGYAVLECDSWKK
;
A
#
# COMPACT_ATOMS: atom_id res chain seq x y z
N MET A 1 -6.83 -21.43 10.86
CA MET A 1 -5.66 -21.50 11.81
C MET A 1 -4.41 -21.40 10.96
N ILE A 2 -3.45 -20.50 11.30
CA ILE A 2 -2.27 -20.32 10.47
C ILE A 2 -1.11 -21.15 11.01
N TYR A 3 -0.44 -21.86 10.11
CA TYR A 3 0.73 -22.68 10.40
C TYR A 3 2.02 -21.99 9.94
N VAL A 4 3.08 -22.14 10.70
CA VAL A 4 4.41 -21.66 10.34
C VAL A 4 5.37 -22.84 10.28
N VAL A 5 6.02 -23.01 9.14
CA VAL A 5 7.01 -24.08 8.93
C VAL A 5 8.38 -23.47 8.59
N PRO A 6 9.48 -24.06 9.05
CA PRO A 6 10.79 -23.57 8.67
C PRO A 6 11.09 -23.86 7.18
N SER A 7 11.96 -23.06 6.57
CA SER A 7 12.50 -23.38 5.24
C SER A 7 13.28 -24.71 5.26
N LEU A 8 13.37 -25.43 4.12
CA LEU A 8 13.98 -26.77 4.04
C LEU A 8 15.41 -26.87 4.60
N LYS A 9 16.17 -25.77 4.48
CA LYS A 9 17.57 -25.72 4.93
C LYS A 9 17.75 -24.91 6.22
N ALA A 10 16.65 -24.69 6.98
CA ALA A 10 16.72 -23.95 8.23
C ALA A 10 17.55 -24.69 9.27
N LYS A 11 18.62 -24.03 9.76
CA LYS A 11 19.41 -24.49 10.91
C LYS A 11 18.64 -24.23 12.21
N GLU A 12 19.07 -24.88 13.31
CA GLU A 12 18.39 -24.77 14.63
C GLU A 12 18.08 -23.32 15.06
N LYS A 13 19.04 -22.42 14.87
CA LYS A 13 18.83 -21.00 15.20
C LYS A 13 17.64 -20.42 14.46
N LEU A 14 17.55 -20.61 13.14
CA LEU A 14 16.45 -20.11 12.32
C LEU A 14 15.12 -20.80 12.66
N GLN A 15 15.13 -22.08 13.02
CA GLN A 15 13.95 -22.80 13.49
C GLN A 15 13.43 -22.21 14.81
N SER A 16 14.37 -21.92 15.75
CA SER A 16 14.02 -21.30 17.04
C SER A 16 13.46 -19.89 16.86
N GLU A 17 14.05 -19.08 15.98
CA GLU A 17 13.56 -17.75 15.64
C GLU A 17 12.16 -17.81 15.03
N GLY A 18 11.95 -18.72 14.07
CA GLY A 18 10.65 -18.92 13.42
C GLY A 18 9.57 -19.41 14.39
N LYS A 19 9.94 -20.29 15.34
CA LYS A 19 9.03 -20.75 16.39
C LYS A 19 8.64 -19.61 17.33
N ALA A 20 9.61 -18.87 17.84
CA ALA A 20 9.35 -17.73 18.74
C ALA A 20 8.49 -16.66 18.07
N TRP A 21 8.76 -16.37 16.78
CA TRP A 21 7.93 -15.44 16.01
C TRP A 21 6.51 -15.97 15.82
N ALA A 22 6.33 -17.23 15.42
CA ALA A 22 5.01 -17.84 15.26
C ALA A 22 4.17 -17.75 16.55
N GLU A 23 4.77 -18.10 17.68
CA GLU A 23 4.15 -18.01 19.00
C GLU A 23 3.74 -16.57 19.34
N SER A 24 4.59 -15.58 19.02
CA SER A 24 4.28 -14.15 19.24
C SER A 24 3.09 -13.64 18.41
N GLN A 25 2.83 -14.28 17.26
CA GLN A 25 1.69 -13.98 16.38
C GLN A 25 0.45 -14.81 16.70
N GLY A 26 0.51 -15.72 17.65
CA GLY A 26 -0.57 -16.69 17.92
C GLY A 26 -0.73 -17.74 16.82
N PHE A 27 0.32 -18.01 16.04
CA PHE A 27 0.33 -19.02 14.98
C PHE A 27 0.88 -20.35 15.49
N THR A 28 0.54 -21.43 14.81
CA THR A 28 1.00 -22.77 15.16
C THR A 28 2.31 -23.09 14.42
N TYR A 29 3.40 -23.27 15.16
CA TYR A 29 4.67 -23.70 14.58
C TYR A 29 4.71 -25.22 14.38
N VAL A 30 5.13 -25.68 13.19
CA VAL A 30 5.22 -27.08 12.81
C VAL A 30 6.55 -27.37 12.13
N LEU A 31 7.21 -28.47 12.49
CA LEU A 31 8.43 -28.90 11.81
C LEU A 31 8.15 -29.35 10.37
N ARG A 32 9.01 -28.98 9.44
CA ARG A 32 8.79 -29.26 8.01
C ARG A 32 9.05 -30.71 7.60
N HIS A 33 9.93 -31.44 8.24
CA HIS A 33 10.25 -32.87 7.98
C HIS A 33 10.44 -33.22 6.50
N GLN A 34 11.19 -32.43 5.72
CA GLN A 34 11.44 -32.64 4.28
C GLN A 34 10.20 -32.53 3.36
N ARG A 35 9.03 -32.12 3.88
CA ARG A 35 7.84 -31.90 3.07
C ARG A 35 8.07 -30.83 2.00
N THR A 36 7.56 -31.09 0.80
CA THR A 36 7.54 -30.12 -0.30
C THR A 36 6.50 -29.03 -0.05
N ILE A 37 6.45 -28.00 -0.90
CA ILE A 37 5.37 -27.01 -0.84
C ILE A 37 4.02 -27.65 -1.16
N GLN A 38 3.99 -28.61 -2.10
CA GLN A 38 2.77 -29.35 -2.42
C GLN A 38 2.24 -30.16 -1.23
N ASP A 39 3.11 -30.87 -0.53
CA ASP A 39 2.71 -31.62 0.67
C ASP A 39 2.13 -30.69 1.75
N LEU A 40 2.68 -29.48 1.89
CA LEU A 40 2.16 -28.49 2.83
C LEU A 40 0.81 -27.90 2.37
N MET A 41 0.62 -27.71 1.06
CA MET A 41 -0.66 -27.30 0.48
C MET A 41 -1.73 -28.37 0.68
N ASP A 42 -1.39 -29.64 0.49
CA ASP A 42 -2.30 -30.76 0.67
C ASP A 42 -2.72 -30.91 2.14
N GLU A 43 -1.83 -30.59 3.09
CA GLU A 43 -2.07 -30.75 4.54
C GLU A 43 -2.73 -29.51 5.16
N TYR A 44 -2.33 -28.29 4.78
CA TYR A 44 -2.75 -27.05 5.44
C TYR A 44 -3.57 -26.11 4.53
N GLY A 45 -3.78 -26.48 3.27
CA GLY A 45 -4.36 -25.58 2.28
C GLY A 45 -3.50 -24.34 2.07
N GLU A 46 -4.13 -23.17 2.04
CA GLU A 46 -3.42 -21.88 1.90
C GLU A 46 -3.00 -21.26 3.24
N ASP A 47 -3.37 -21.86 4.37
CA ASP A 47 -3.18 -21.30 5.71
C ASP A 47 -1.79 -21.58 6.30
N PHE A 48 -0.72 -21.45 5.50
CA PHE A 48 0.64 -21.59 6.04
C PHE A 48 1.63 -20.55 5.51
N LEU A 49 2.65 -20.30 6.33
CA LEU A 49 3.82 -19.48 6.04
C LEU A 49 5.10 -20.31 6.16
N VAL A 50 6.08 -20.02 5.32
CA VAL A 50 7.43 -20.58 5.44
C VAL A 50 8.33 -19.53 6.07
N TYR A 51 8.98 -19.87 7.20
CA TYR A 51 9.94 -18.97 7.85
C TYR A 51 11.34 -19.23 7.32
N SER A 52 11.96 -18.23 6.73
CA SER A 52 13.28 -18.28 6.11
C SER A 52 14.22 -17.22 6.69
N SER A 53 15.45 -17.16 6.20
CA SER A 53 16.41 -16.10 6.56
C SER A 53 15.95 -14.68 6.14
N ARG A 54 14.90 -14.58 5.29
CA ARG A 54 14.26 -13.33 4.90
C ARG A 54 13.00 -13.03 5.71
N GLY A 55 12.76 -13.80 6.79
CA GLY A 55 11.53 -13.75 7.58
C GLY A 55 10.42 -14.66 7.04
N PRO A 56 9.17 -14.43 7.46
CA PRO A 56 8.01 -15.17 6.96
C PRO A 56 7.77 -14.86 5.48
N GLN A 57 7.36 -15.89 4.75
CA GLN A 57 7.03 -15.79 3.33
C GLN A 57 5.86 -16.71 2.98
N ILE A 58 5.11 -16.33 1.95
CA ILE A 58 4.03 -17.12 1.37
C ILE A 58 4.62 -17.88 0.21
N ASP A 59 4.85 -19.19 0.40
CA ASP A 59 5.35 -20.08 -0.64
C ASP A 59 4.20 -20.87 -1.26
N ARG A 60 4.13 -20.86 -2.59
CA ARG A 60 3.15 -21.58 -3.40
C ARG A 60 3.87 -22.24 -4.58
N PRO A 61 3.26 -23.23 -5.25
CA PRO A 61 3.84 -23.83 -6.45
C PRO A 61 4.19 -22.81 -7.53
N GLU A 62 3.43 -21.71 -7.63
CA GLU A 62 3.60 -20.64 -8.61
C GLU A 62 4.73 -19.66 -8.26
N GLY A 63 5.22 -19.70 -7.01
CA GLY A 63 6.29 -18.81 -6.55
C GLY A 63 6.24 -18.49 -5.06
N SER A 64 7.09 -17.54 -4.68
CA SER A 64 7.22 -17.09 -3.29
C SER A 64 6.98 -15.59 -3.18
N HIS A 65 6.22 -15.17 -2.18
CA HIS A 65 6.11 -13.78 -1.76
C HIS A 65 6.74 -13.59 -0.39
N PHE A 66 7.64 -12.64 -0.28
CA PHE A 66 8.28 -12.17 0.95
C PHE A 66 8.36 -10.64 0.93
N PHE A 67 8.49 -10.02 2.08
CA PHE A 67 8.59 -8.57 2.14
C PHE A 67 9.78 -8.04 1.35
N SER A 68 9.52 -7.06 0.49
CA SER A 68 10.54 -6.33 -0.27
C SER A 68 10.04 -4.94 -0.64
N LEU A 69 10.95 -3.99 -0.77
CA LEU A 69 10.64 -2.62 -1.20
C LEU A 69 10.62 -2.44 -2.72
N ASN A 70 10.70 -3.52 -3.52
CA ASN A 70 10.86 -3.43 -4.98
C ASN A 70 9.88 -2.44 -5.65
N MET A 71 8.62 -2.43 -5.22
CA MET A 71 7.60 -1.52 -5.75
C MET A 71 7.73 -0.07 -5.22
N ALA A 72 8.32 0.13 -4.05
CA ALA A 72 8.54 1.42 -3.42
C ALA A 72 9.94 2.00 -3.71
N GLU A 73 10.92 1.15 -3.96
CA GLU A 73 12.35 1.51 -4.03
C GLU A 73 12.63 2.65 -5.01
N LEU A 74 12.13 2.55 -6.25
CA LEU A 74 12.34 3.59 -7.26
C LEU A 74 11.69 4.91 -6.86
N ARG A 75 10.49 4.87 -6.29
CA ARG A 75 9.76 6.06 -5.82
C ARG A 75 10.49 6.74 -4.67
N ILE A 76 10.98 5.98 -3.69
CA ILE A 76 11.79 6.49 -2.58
C ILE A 76 13.09 7.10 -3.10
N GLN A 77 13.77 6.46 -4.07
CA GLN A 77 14.97 7.03 -4.71
C GLN A 77 14.67 8.35 -5.43
N ASN A 78 13.54 8.46 -6.11
CA ASN A 78 13.11 9.69 -6.78
C ASN A 78 12.81 10.81 -5.78
N LEU A 79 12.13 10.50 -4.67
CA LEU A 79 11.89 11.44 -3.57
C LEU A 79 13.20 11.96 -2.98
N ARG A 80 14.21 11.09 -2.78
CA ARG A 80 15.55 11.50 -2.32
C ARG A 80 16.25 12.45 -3.27
N LYS A 81 15.94 12.38 -4.58
CA LYS A 81 16.43 13.31 -5.60
C LYS A 81 15.61 14.60 -5.70
N GLY A 82 14.59 14.75 -4.84
CA GLY A 82 13.70 15.91 -4.84
C GLY A 82 12.62 15.87 -5.93
N GLN A 83 12.35 14.68 -6.50
CA GLN A 83 11.26 14.53 -7.47
C GLN A 83 9.93 14.40 -6.74
N CYS A 84 8.84 14.83 -7.39
CA CYS A 84 7.48 14.71 -6.88
C CYS A 84 6.97 13.27 -6.97
N ASP A 85 6.07 12.91 -6.05
CA ASP A 85 5.32 11.67 -6.09
C ASP A 85 3.82 11.97 -5.97
N HIS A 86 3.03 11.50 -6.92
CA HIS A 86 1.61 11.82 -7.01
C HIS A 86 0.79 11.30 -5.81
N LEU A 87 1.22 10.21 -5.15
CA LEU A 87 0.58 9.80 -3.91
C LEU A 87 0.75 10.85 -2.82
N LEU A 88 1.96 11.37 -2.65
CA LEU A 88 2.22 12.40 -1.63
C LEU A 88 1.49 13.71 -1.96
N GLU A 89 1.45 14.11 -3.24
CA GLU A 89 0.65 15.26 -3.67
C GLU A 89 -0.83 15.08 -3.32
N ALA A 90 -1.38 13.89 -3.57
CA ALA A 90 -2.76 13.54 -3.25
C ALA A 90 -3.01 13.50 -1.73
N LEU A 91 -2.13 12.85 -0.95
CA LEU A 91 -2.26 12.77 0.50
C LEU A 91 -2.22 14.16 1.18
N MET A 92 -1.35 15.06 0.69
CA MET A 92 -1.21 16.41 1.22
C MET A 92 -2.21 17.41 0.63
N GLY A 93 -2.90 17.07 -0.47
CA GLY A 93 -3.82 17.97 -1.16
C GLY A 93 -3.11 19.19 -1.77
N MET A 94 -1.91 18.97 -2.27
CA MET A 94 -1.13 20.05 -2.87
C MET A 94 -1.77 20.42 -4.20
N LYS A 95 -2.41 21.60 -4.27
CA LYS A 95 -2.94 22.13 -5.52
C LYS A 95 -1.81 22.26 -6.55
N GLU A 96 -2.06 21.78 -7.77
CA GLU A 96 -1.18 22.07 -8.90
C GLU A 96 -0.95 23.59 -8.98
N ARG A 97 0.30 24.00 -9.25
CA ARG A 97 0.58 25.42 -9.54
C ARG A 97 -0.29 25.86 -10.71
N GLU A 98 -0.88 27.05 -10.61
CA GLU A 98 -1.63 27.72 -11.68
C GLU A 98 -0.88 27.60 -13.02
N GLY A 99 -1.55 26.97 -14.01
CA GLY A 99 -0.97 26.64 -15.32
C GLY A 99 -1.20 25.19 -15.77
N ARG A 100 -1.66 24.29 -14.88
CA ARG A 100 -2.15 22.96 -15.25
C ARG A 100 -3.64 22.85 -14.90
N THR A 101 -4.47 23.05 -15.90
CA THR A 101 -5.94 22.91 -15.80
C THR A 101 -6.32 21.51 -15.28
N PRO A 102 -7.22 21.39 -14.28
CA PRO A 102 -7.87 20.14 -13.95
C PRO A 102 -8.59 19.62 -15.21
N GLN A 103 -8.22 18.47 -15.69
CA GLN A 103 -8.85 17.93 -16.89
C GLN A 103 -10.17 17.20 -16.57
N SER A 104 -11.22 17.93 -16.24
CA SER A 104 -12.59 17.45 -16.41
C SER A 104 -13.00 17.29 -17.90
N ALA A 105 -12.15 17.74 -18.84
CA ALA A 105 -12.47 17.82 -20.28
C ALA A 105 -11.84 16.76 -21.17
N ALA A 106 -11.06 15.80 -20.67
CA ALA A 106 -10.29 14.87 -21.53
C ALA A 106 -10.83 13.44 -21.58
N LEU A 107 -12.13 13.24 -21.35
CA LEU A 107 -12.77 11.92 -21.49
C LEU A 107 -13.09 11.53 -22.95
N THR A 108 -12.76 12.36 -23.95
CA THR A 108 -13.19 12.16 -25.34
C THR A 108 -12.11 12.24 -26.41
N ALA A 109 -10.81 12.23 -26.10
CA ALA A 109 -9.78 12.29 -27.13
C ALA A 109 -9.18 10.90 -27.45
N PRO A 110 -9.13 10.47 -28.72
CA PRO A 110 -8.47 9.22 -29.13
C PRO A 110 -6.95 9.34 -28.96
N LEU A 111 -6.33 8.19 -28.60
CA LEU A 111 -4.89 8.01 -28.46
C LEU A 111 -4.15 8.36 -29.77
N HIS A 112 -3.63 9.55 -29.88
CA HIS A 112 -2.65 9.88 -30.93
C HIS A 112 -1.23 9.54 -30.45
N ARG A 113 -0.57 8.63 -31.19
CA ARG A 113 0.88 8.36 -31.10
C ARG A 113 1.63 9.67 -31.40
N GLY A 114 2.48 10.11 -30.46
CA GLY A 114 3.47 11.14 -30.76
C GLY A 114 3.60 12.32 -29.78
N ALA A 115 3.30 12.18 -28.50
CA ALA A 115 3.61 13.22 -27.53
C ALA A 115 4.92 12.90 -26.79
N LYS A 116 5.93 13.78 -26.96
CA LYS A 116 7.18 13.77 -26.20
C LYS A 116 6.87 13.87 -24.71
N SER A 117 7.54 13.03 -23.91
CA SER A 117 7.60 13.10 -22.46
C SER A 117 7.86 14.55 -22.03
N LEU A 118 6.89 15.17 -21.38
CA LEU A 118 7.15 16.35 -20.57
C LEU A 118 7.72 15.81 -19.24
N SER A 119 9.05 15.71 -19.20
CA SER A 119 9.79 15.68 -17.94
C SER A 119 9.30 16.85 -17.09
N CYS A 120 9.23 16.66 -15.77
CA CYS A 120 9.12 17.75 -14.81
C CYS A 120 10.45 18.51 -14.80
N GLU A 121 10.83 19.11 -15.93
CA GLU A 121 11.93 20.04 -16.09
C GLU A 121 11.42 21.47 -15.82
N GLY A 122 11.06 21.68 -14.56
CA GLY A 122 11.14 22.97 -13.94
C GLY A 122 12.11 22.79 -12.80
N GLU A 123 13.13 23.64 -12.72
CA GLU A 123 13.95 23.85 -11.51
C GLU A 123 13.04 24.29 -10.37
N GLY A 124 12.18 23.37 -9.91
CA GLY A 124 11.35 23.52 -8.74
C GLY A 124 12.23 23.36 -7.52
N ASP A 125 12.22 24.37 -6.68
CA ASP A 125 12.88 24.45 -5.41
C ASP A 125 12.99 23.05 -4.72
N ARG A 126 14.20 22.49 -4.79
CA ARG A 126 14.58 21.18 -4.23
C ARG A 126 14.40 21.11 -2.70
N SER A 127 14.13 22.25 -2.05
CA SER A 127 13.92 22.37 -0.62
C SER A 127 12.50 21.94 -0.19
N ARG A 128 11.53 21.94 -1.10
CA ARG A 128 10.10 21.76 -0.80
C ARG A 128 9.74 20.34 -0.34
N TRP A 129 10.49 19.30 -0.78
CA TRP A 129 10.28 17.92 -0.35
C TRP A 129 11.03 17.53 0.93
N LYS A 130 11.88 18.39 1.45
CA LYS A 130 12.52 18.21 2.75
C LYS A 130 11.62 18.69 3.89
N GLY A 131 10.33 18.29 3.87
CA GLY A 131 9.47 18.12 5.04
C GLY A 131 9.30 19.25 6.06
N SER A 132 9.72 20.50 5.78
CA SER A 132 9.83 21.49 6.83
C SER A 132 8.75 22.58 6.87
N SER A 133 7.79 22.59 5.93
CA SER A 133 6.75 23.64 5.93
C SER A 133 5.31 23.14 5.96
N GLU A 134 5.06 21.89 5.64
CA GLU A 134 3.69 21.33 5.69
C GLU A 134 3.40 20.74 7.08
N PRO A 135 2.18 20.92 7.61
CA PRO A 135 1.81 20.35 8.90
C PRO A 135 1.77 18.81 8.81
N PRO A 136 2.12 18.12 9.91
CA PRO A 136 2.01 16.67 9.96
C PRO A 136 0.56 16.24 9.80
N ILE A 137 0.36 15.08 9.17
CA ILE A 137 -0.96 14.47 8.94
C ILE A 137 -1.01 13.04 9.45
N ALA A 138 -2.21 12.59 9.81
CA ALA A 138 -2.49 11.21 10.13
C ALA A 138 -3.16 10.52 8.92
N VAL A 139 -2.52 9.49 8.39
CA VAL A 139 -3.00 8.70 7.24
C VAL A 139 -3.35 7.30 7.69
N LEU A 140 -4.50 6.78 7.27
CA LEU A 140 -4.81 5.36 7.31
C LEU A 140 -4.78 4.79 5.88
N ASP A 141 -3.86 3.88 5.63
CA ASP A 141 -3.87 3.03 4.44
C ASP A 141 -4.85 1.88 4.69
N CYS A 142 -6.01 1.94 4.07
CA CYS A 142 -7.10 0.99 4.28
C CYS A 142 -6.89 -0.36 3.56
N THR A 143 -5.87 -0.47 2.71
CA THR A 143 -5.62 -1.60 1.80
C THR A 143 -4.13 -1.85 1.63
N CYS A 144 -3.41 -2.06 2.73
CA CYS A 144 -1.95 -2.05 2.79
C CYS A 144 -1.26 -2.99 1.79
N GLY A 145 -1.77 -4.21 1.62
CA GLY A 145 -1.19 -5.20 0.73
C GLY A 145 0.29 -5.46 1.03
N PHE A 146 1.14 -5.24 0.03
CA PHE A 146 2.60 -5.40 0.16
C PHE A 146 3.30 -4.23 0.88
N GLY A 147 2.56 -3.22 1.29
CA GLY A 147 3.08 -2.07 2.04
C GLY A 147 3.87 -1.05 1.23
N ALA A 148 3.81 -1.11 -0.11
CA ALA A 148 4.60 -0.23 -0.95
C ALA A 148 4.19 1.24 -0.83
N ASP A 149 2.89 1.53 -0.86
CA ASP A 149 2.35 2.88 -0.75
C ASP A 149 2.50 3.43 0.68
N ALA A 150 2.26 2.60 1.70
CA ALA A 150 2.52 2.94 3.09
C ALA A 150 4.00 3.31 3.33
N ALA A 151 4.95 2.55 2.73
CA ALA A 151 6.38 2.85 2.81
C ALA A 151 6.74 4.18 2.15
N VAL A 152 6.18 4.46 0.95
CA VAL A 152 6.37 5.74 0.25
C VAL A 152 5.77 6.90 1.06
N ALA A 153 4.56 6.73 1.60
CA ALA A 153 3.90 7.73 2.43
C ALA A 153 4.72 8.03 3.69
N SER A 154 5.13 6.99 4.43
CA SER A 154 5.95 7.18 5.63
C SER A 154 7.30 7.82 5.35
N PHE A 155 7.93 7.53 4.20
CA PHE A 155 9.20 8.13 3.83
C PHE A 155 9.05 9.59 3.41
N GLY A 156 7.99 9.93 2.66
CA GLY A 156 7.85 11.24 2.01
C GLY A 156 7.05 12.27 2.80
N LEU A 157 6.20 11.87 3.74
CA LEU A 157 5.45 12.79 4.60
C LEU A 157 6.37 13.42 5.67
N PRO A 158 5.98 14.59 6.26
CA PRO A 158 6.67 15.16 7.42
C PRO A 158 6.92 14.12 8.52
N ALA A 159 8.05 14.23 9.22
CA ALA A 159 8.52 13.20 10.16
C ALA A 159 7.54 12.89 11.30
N GLU A 160 6.77 13.88 11.72
CA GLU A 160 5.75 13.80 12.77
C GLU A 160 4.40 13.25 12.24
N SER A 161 4.29 13.00 10.95
CA SER A 161 3.09 12.39 10.37
C SER A 161 2.96 10.93 10.81
N ARG A 162 1.71 10.50 11.01
CA ARG A 162 1.39 9.12 11.35
C ARG A 162 0.88 8.36 10.14
N VAL A 163 1.43 7.19 9.87
CA VAL A 163 0.97 6.27 8.84
C VAL A 163 0.59 4.96 9.52
N ASP A 164 -0.71 4.74 9.66
CA ASP A 164 -1.27 3.47 10.07
C ASP A 164 -1.80 2.74 8.83
N ALA A 165 -1.91 1.42 8.90
CA ALA A 165 -2.36 0.60 7.80
C ALA A 165 -3.24 -0.56 8.26
N LEU A 166 -4.16 -0.99 7.40
CA LEU A 166 -4.99 -2.17 7.57
C LEU A 166 -4.73 -3.18 6.45
N GLU A 167 -4.70 -4.45 6.80
CA GLU A 167 -4.67 -5.56 5.84
C GLU A 167 -5.61 -6.67 6.34
N VAL A 168 -6.52 -7.10 5.46
CA VAL A 168 -7.54 -8.11 5.80
C VAL A 168 -6.97 -9.52 5.76
N SER A 169 -6.06 -9.80 4.82
CA SER A 169 -5.41 -11.11 4.71
C SER A 169 -4.41 -11.32 5.85
N PRO A 170 -4.64 -12.32 6.72
CA PRO A 170 -3.76 -12.55 7.86
C PRO A 170 -2.35 -13.01 7.45
N LEU A 171 -2.20 -13.68 6.31
CA LEU A 171 -0.90 -14.11 5.81
C LEU A 171 -0.10 -12.92 5.25
N LEU A 172 -0.78 -12.05 4.50
CA LEU A 172 -0.16 -10.88 3.90
C LEU A 172 0.19 -9.84 4.97
N GLU A 173 -0.72 -9.62 5.93
CA GLU A 173 -0.45 -8.79 7.10
C GLU A 173 0.80 -9.26 7.86
N ALA A 174 0.88 -10.56 8.17
CA ALA A 174 2.02 -11.12 8.91
C ALA A 174 3.36 -10.94 8.19
N VAL A 175 3.40 -11.13 6.86
CA VAL A 175 4.62 -10.91 6.06
C VAL A 175 4.99 -9.43 6.00
N THR A 176 4.02 -8.56 5.76
CA THR A 176 4.24 -7.12 5.60
C THR A 176 4.61 -6.45 6.93
N SER A 177 3.91 -6.80 8.01
CA SER A 177 4.19 -6.32 9.38
C SER A 177 5.59 -6.74 9.84
N TRP A 178 5.98 -8.01 9.60
CA TRP A 178 7.33 -8.45 9.85
C TRP A 178 8.35 -7.60 9.08
N GLY A 179 8.07 -7.31 7.82
CA GLY A 179 8.91 -6.48 6.97
C GLY A 179 9.11 -5.07 7.53
N PHE A 180 8.03 -4.40 7.92
CA PHE A 180 8.11 -3.07 8.54
C PHE A 180 8.92 -3.07 9.84
N SER A 181 8.87 -4.17 10.59
CA SER A 181 9.55 -4.29 11.88
C SER A 181 10.99 -4.76 11.79
N HIS A 182 11.36 -5.58 10.78
CA HIS A 182 12.65 -6.29 10.75
C HIS A 182 13.50 -6.02 9.52
N PHE A 183 12.89 -5.67 8.37
CA PHE A 183 13.66 -5.39 7.16
C PHE A 183 14.61 -4.21 7.38
N VAL A 184 15.89 -4.41 7.05
CA VAL A 184 16.94 -3.38 7.14
C VAL A 184 17.36 -3.00 5.74
N HIS A 185 17.14 -1.74 5.39
CA HIS A 185 17.57 -1.19 4.12
C HIS A 185 19.00 -0.64 4.24
N LYS A 186 19.75 -0.63 3.12
CA LYS A 186 21.11 -0.05 3.05
C LYS A 186 21.19 1.46 3.42
N LYS A 187 20.06 2.12 3.52
CA LYS A 187 19.91 3.53 3.92
C LYS A 187 19.06 3.60 5.17
N ASP A 188 19.61 4.18 6.24
CA ASP A 188 19.00 4.21 7.57
C ASP A 188 17.69 4.99 7.60
N ASP A 189 17.57 6.06 6.81
CA ASP A 189 16.33 6.85 6.70
C ASP A 189 15.15 6.04 6.13
N VAL A 190 15.41 5.11 5.21
CA VAL A 190 14.39 4.18 4.70
C VAL A 190 13.99 3.18 5.77
N THR A 191 14.97 2.61 6.48
CA THR A 191 14.69 1.72 7.61
C THR A 191 13.88 2.46 8.69
N ALA A 192 14.25 3.68 9.04
CA ALA A 192 13.53 4.50 10.01
C ALA A 192 12.09 4.80 9.55
N ALA A 193 11.88 5.05 8.25
CA ALA A 193 10.54 5.25 7.71
C ALA A 193 9.66 3.99 7.88
N LEU A 194 10.20 2.81 7.60
CA LEU A 194 9.45 1.55 7.81
C LEU A 194 9.03 1.36 9.27
N ARG A 195 9.90 1.69 10.22
CA ARG A 195 9.63 1.54 11.66
C ARG A 195 8.52 2.47 12.19
N ARG A 196 8.16 3.50 11.44
CA ARG A 196 7.04 4.40 11.79
C ARG A 196 5.67 3.93 11.32
N ILE A 197 5.61 2.88 10.49
CA ILE A 197 4.34 2.35 9.99
C ILE A 197 3.76 1.38 11.01
N SER A 198 2.51 1.61 11.41
CA SER A 198 1.74 0.71 12.28
C SER A 198 0.73 -0.07 11.44
N LEU A 199 1.06 -1.31 11.08
CA LEU A 199 0.14 -2.20 10.37
C LEU A 199 -0.64 -3.07 11.35
N ARG A 200 -1.95 -3.20 11.11
CA ARG A 200 -2.84 -4.06 11.88
C ARG A 200 -3.69 -4.91 10.93
N ARG A 201 -3.96 -6.15 11.35
CA ARG A 201 -4.96 -6.97 10.69
C ARG A 201 -6.35 -6.38 10.91
N GLY A 202 -7.11 -6.18 9.85
CA GLY A 202 -8.47 -5.66 9.92
C GLY A 202 -9.05 -5.37 8.54
N ASP A 203 -10.37 -5.39 8.48
CA ASP A 203 -11.11 -4.95 7.31
C ASP A 203 -11.43 -3.44 7.45
N TYR A 204 -11.14 -2.66 6.44
CA TYR A 204 -11.48 -1.24 6.44
C TYR A 204 -12.99 -1.00 6.52
N ARG A 205 -13.81 -1.95 6.05
CA ARG A 205 -15.28 -1.87 6.15
C ARG A 205 -15.73 -1.86 7.61
N ASP A 206 -15.14 -2.70 8.45
CA ASP A 206 -15.41 -2.69 9.89
C ASP A 206 -14.98 -1.37 10.53
N TYR A 207 -13.82 -0.84 10.12
CA TYR A 207 -13.36 0.48 10.59
C TYR A 207 -14.32 1.60 10.17
N LEU A 208 -14.82 1.61 8.94
CA LEU A 208 -15.75 2.63 8.46
C LEU A 208 -17.08 2.60 9.22
N LEU A 209 -17.56 1.41 9.60
CA LEU A 209 -18.82 1.20 10.34
C LEU A 209 -18.67 1.42 11.85
N SER A 210 -17.47 1.42 12.40
CA SER A 210 -17.27 1.58 13.85
C SER A 210 -17.40 3.04 14.27
N ASP A 211 -18.01 3.27 15.44
CA ASP A 211 -18.03 4.60 16.07
C ASP A 211 -16.73 4.89 16.83
N GLU A 212 -15.92 3.86 17.08
CA GLU A 212 -14.64 3.93 17.79
C GLU A 212 -13.46 3.97 16.81
N GLY A 213 -12.38 4.54 17.27
CA GLY A 213 -11.10 4.53 16.57
C GLY A 213 -10.49 5.92 16.37
N PRO A 214 -9.19 5.96 16.06
CA PRO A 214 -8.50 7.22 15.84
C PRO A 214 -9.04 7.92 14.61
N VAL A 215 -9.15 9.25 14.71
CA VAL A 215 -9.56 10.08 13.57
C VAL A 215 -8.35 10.41 12.72
N TYR A 216 -8.35 9.96 11.47
CA TYR A 216 -7.31 10.24 10.49
C TYR A 216 -7.67 11.47 9.64
N ASP A 217 -6.64 12.19 9.22
CA ASP A 217 -6.80 13.30 8.26
C ASP A 217 -7.14 12.76 6.88
N VAL A 218 -6.51 11.65 6.50
CA VAL A 218 -6.67 11.02 5.18
C VAL A 218 -6.96 9.54 5.32
N LEU A 219 -7.96 9.06 4.58
CA LEU A 219 -8.16 7.65 4.31
C LEU A 219 -7.69 7.36 2.88
N TYR A 220 -6.76 6.43 2.74
CA TYR A 220 -6.18 6.00 1.48
C TYR A 220 -6.65 4.61 1.11
N PHE A 221 -7.02 4.41 -0.17
CA PHE A 221 -7.47 3.14 -0.71
C PHE A 221 -6.72 2.81 -2.01
N ASP A 222 -6.17 1.60 -2.09
CA ASP A 222 -5.69 0.96 -3.32
C ASP A 222 -6.49 -0.34 -3.55
N PRO A 223 -7.80 -0.24 -3.88
CA PRO A 223 -8.61 -1.42 -4.07
C PRO A 223 -8.07 -2.26 -5.22
N MET A 224 -8.11 -3.59 -5.08
CA MET A 224 -7.74 -4.49 -6.17
C MET A 224 -8.59 -4.19 -7.41
N PHE A 225 -7.92 -3.92 -8.53
CA PHE A 225 -8.61 -3.62 -9.78
C PHE A 225 -9.49 -4.79 -10.20
N HIS A 226 -10.69 -4.53 -10.69
CA HIS A 226 -11.61 -5.53 -11.25
C HIS A 226 -10.99 -6.34 -12.40
N ARG A 227 -9.86 -5.88 -12.99
CA ARG A 227 -9.07 -6.59 -14.00
C ARG A 227 -7.63 -6.72 -13.51
N PRO A 228 -7.23 -7.88 -12.96
CA PRO A 228 -5.88 -8.14 -12.53
C PRO A 228 -4.88 -7.94 -13.67
N VAL A 229 -3.70 -7.42 -13.36
CA VAL A 229 -2.58 -7.41 -14.33
C VAL A 229 -2.05 -8.83 -14.43
N GLU A 230 -2.34 -9.51 -15.53
CA GLU A 230 -1.89 -10.90 -15.75
C GLU A 230 -0.37 -11.07 -15.75
N ALA A 231 0.39 -9.98 -15.88
CA ALA A 231 1.84 -10.01 -16.16
C ALA A 231 2.76 -9.92 -14.95
N SER A 232 2.26 -9.82 -13.69
CA SER A 232 3.16 -9.68 -12.53
C SER A 232 3.34 -11.00 -11.80
N CYS A 233 4.50 -11.63 -11.94
CA CYS A 233 4.87 -12.85 -11.22
C CYS A 233 4.82 -12.70 -9.68
N GLN A 234 4.96 -11.47 -9.15
CA GLN A 234 4.93 -11.20 -7.71
C GLN A 234 3.54 -11.39 -7.08
N PHE A 235 2.47 -11.25 -7.87
CA PHE A 235 1.09 -11.42 -7.39
C PHE A 235 0.58 -12.87 -7.46
N GLN A 236 1.25 -13.75 -8.23
CA GLN A 236 0.78 -15.12 -8.39
C GLN A 236 0.64 -15.89 -7.08
N PRO A 237 1.65 -15.87 -6.17
CA PRO A 237 1.57 -16.66 -4.93
C PRO A 237 0.52 -16.15 -3.92
N VAL A 238 0.06 -14.91 -4.08
CA VAL A 238 -0.85 -14.26 -3.12
C VAL A 238 -2.24 -13.98 -3.69
N ARG A 239 -2.46 -14.25 -4.97
CA ARG A 239 -3.70 -13.90 -5.68
C ARG A 239 -4.95 -14.48 -5.01
N ALA A 240 -4.89 -15.72 -4.53
CA ALA A 240 -6.01 -16.40 -3.90
C ALA A 240 -6.38 -15.82 -2.52
N ILE A 241 -5.41 -15.22 -1.83
CA ILE A 241 -5.59 -14.68 -0.47
C ILE A 241 -5.84 -13.16 -0.45
N MET A 242 -5.84 -12.51 -1.62
CA MET A 242 -6.14 -11.09 -1.72
C MET A 242 -7.65 -10.85 -1.83
N GLU A 243 -8.15 -9.88 -1.06
CA GLU A 243 -9.55 -9.48 -1.09
C GLU A 243 -9.91 -8.81 -2.43
N HIS A 244 -11.01 -9.25 -3.06
CA HIS A 244 -11.46 -8.76 -4.36
C HIS A 244 -12.70 -7.84 -4.25
N GLY A 245 -13.07 -7.41 -3.04
CA GLY A 245 -14.17 -6.48 -2.82
C GLY A 245 -13.82 -5.08 -3.35
N GLY A 246 -14.55 -4.61 -4.38
CA GLY A 246 -14.40 -3.25 -4.91
C GLY A 246 -14.87 -2.19 -3.91
N LEU A 247 -14.28 -1.00 -3.99
CA LEU A 247 -14.72 0.18 -3.23
C LEU A 247 -16.01 0.73 -3.86
N THR A 248 -17.15 0.54 -3.19
CA THR A 248 -18.45 1.01 -3.67
C THR A 248 -18.66 2.49 -3.35
N ARG A 249 -19.64 3.13 -4.02
CA ARG A 249 -20.04 4.51 -3.73
C ARG A 249 -20.37 4.69 -2.25
N ASP A 250 -21.17 3.81 -1.67
CA ASP A 250 -21.59 3.90 -0.26
C ASP A 250 -20.40 3.85 0.70
N LEU A 251 -19.39 3.00 0.40
CA LEU A 251 -18.17 2.92 1.19
C LEU A 251 -17.31 4.19 1.07
N ILE A 252 -17.29 4.82 -0.11
CA ILE A 252 -16.62 6.11 -0.31
C ILE A 252 -17.33 7.20 0.50
N GLU A 253 -18.66 7.23 0.49
CA GLU A 253 -19.46 8.18 1.26
C GLU A 253 -19.23 8.01 2.78
N GLN A 254 -19.17 6.77 3.27
CA GLN A 254 -18.79 6.47 4.66
C GLN A 254 -17.36 6.93 4.98
N ALA A 255 -16.41 6.69 4.07
CA ALA A 255 -15.04 7.14 4.24
C ALA A 255 -14.92 8.67 4.32
N LEU A 256 -15.70 9.41 3.52
CA LEU A 256 -15.77 10.88 3.56
C LEU A 256 -16.33 11.42 4.90
N GLN A 257 -17.25 10.69 5.52
CA GLN A 257 -17.74 11.04 6.86
C GLN A 257 -16.70 10.76 7.95
N LYS A 258 -15.90 9.68 7.77
CA LYS A 258 -14.91 9.20 8.74
C LYS A 258 -13.58 9.96 8.68
N ALA A 259 -13.15 10.42 7.51
CA ALA A 259 -11.93 11.21 7.34
C ALA A 259 -12.13 12.66 7.81
N ARG A 260 -11.05 13.28 8.31
CA ARG A 260 -11.07 14.70 8.68
C ARG A 260 -10.97 15.63 7.49
N ARG A 261 -10.12 15.30 6.51
CA ARG A 261 -9.77 16.18 5.40
C ARG A 261 -10.16 15.59 4.06
N ARG A 262 -9.75 14.36 3.76
CA ARG A 262 -9.95 13.78 2.42
C ARG A 262 -9.90 12.28 2.37
N VAL A 263 -10.46 11.76 1.29
CA VAL A 263 -10.34 10.37 0.85
C VAL A 263 -9.50 10.35 -0.43
N VAL A 264 -8.50 9.47 -0.49
CA VAL A 264 -7.61 9.29 -1.63
C VAL A 264 -7.76 7.87 -2.16
N ILE A 265 -8.07 7.73 -3.44
CA ILE A 265 -8.32 6.43 -4.09
C ILE A 265 -7.35 6.28 -5.25
N LYS A 266 -6.56 5.21 -5.26
CA LYS A 266 -5.69 4.84 -6.37
C LYS A 266 -6.49 4.05 -7.40
N GLU A 267 -6.43 4.45 -8.67
CA GLU A 267 -7.20 3.82 -9.72
C GLU A 267 -6.52 3.99 -11.10
N ARG A 268 -6.97 3.21 -12.05
CA ARG A 268 -6.58 3.27 -13.47
C ARG A 268 -7.65 3.87 -14.34
N ASP A 269 -8.91 3.67 -13.99
CA ASP A 269 -10.06 4.14 -14.73
C ASP A 269 -11.01 4.95 -13.82
N PHE A 270 -10.89 6.25 -13.89
CA PHE A 270 -11.66 7.18 -13.08
C PHE A 270 -13.06 7.49 -13.61
N ARG A 271 -13.49 6.90 -14.74
CA ARG A 271 -14.75 7.27 -15.39
C ARG A 271 -15.98 7.07 -14.51
N GLN A 272 -16.02 5.96 -13.76
CA GLN A 272 -17.12 5.74 -12.82
C GLN A 272 -17.05 6.71 -11.65
N LEU A 273 -15.88 6.85 -11.06
CA LEU A 273 -15.66 7.73 -9.92
C LEU A 273 -15.98 9.20 -10.24
N CYS A 274 -15.60 9.70 -11.43
CA CYS A 274 -15.95 11.05 -11.89
C CYS A 274 -17.45 11.26 -12.15
N ARG A 275 -18.19 10.20 -12.49
CA ARG A 275 -19.65 10.28 -12.61
C ARG A 275 -20.33 10.34 -11.24
N ASP A 276 -19.84 9.53 -10.30
CA ASP A 276 -20.42 9.43 -8.97
C ASP A 276 -20.06 10.64 -8.08
N PHE A 277 -18.88 11.22 -8.31
CA PHE A 277 -18.30 12.35 -7.57
C PHE A 277 -17.71 13.39 -8.54
N PRO A 278 -18.52 14.29 -9.10
CA PRO A 278 -18.06 15.28 -10.10
C PRO A 278 -16.99 16.25 -9.59
N GLU A 279 -16.92 16.47 -8.28
CA GLU A 279 -15.93 17.35 -7.60
C GLU A 279 -14.57 16.70 -7.39
N VAL A 280 -14.37 15.44 -7.77
CA VAL A 280 -13.12 14.72 -7.59
C VAL A 280 -11.94 15.41 -8.29
N THR A 281 -10.83 15.54 -7.59
CA THR A 281 -9.55 16.02 -8.16
C THR A 281 -8.65 14.84 -8.49
N LEU A 282 -8.03 14.86 -9.68
CA LEU A 282 -7.17 13.76 -10.14
C LEU A 282 -5.70 14.17 -10.14
N TYR A 283 -4.84 13.32 -9.58
CA TYR A 283 -3.38 13.45 -9.58
C TYR A 283 -2.75 12.30 -10.38
N GLY A 284 -1.80 12.62 -11.25
CA GLY A 284 -1.17 11.59 -12.11
C GLY A 284 -2.11 11.11 -13.24
N GLY A 285 -1.85 9.91 -13.75
CA GLY A 285 -2.70 9.26 -14.76
C GLY A 285 -2.51 9.73 -16.21
N LYS A 286 -1.92 10.88 -16.48
CA LYS A 286 -1.76 11.40 -17.85
C LYS A 286 -0.74 10.61 -18.69
N TYR A 287 0.33 10.15 -18.04
CA TYR A 287 1.42 9.39 -18.65
C TYR A 287 1.70 8.07 -17.94
N SER A 288 1.18 7.90 -16.72
CA SER A 288 1.16 6.63 -15.99
C SER A 288 -0.22 5.98 -16.11
N ARG A 289 -0.24 4.64 -16.11
CA ARG A 289 -1.50 3.88 -16.08
C ARG A 289 -2.21 3.95 -14.73
N ILE A 290 -1.63 4.62 -13.74
CA ILE A 290 -2.10 4.71 -12.36
C ILE A 290 -2.15 6.20 -11.99
N GLY A 291 -3.25 6.61 -11.38
CA GLY A 291 -3.43 7.92 -10.79
C GLY A 291 -4.12 7.83 -9.43
N TYR A 292 -4.36 8.98 -8.83
CA TYR A 292 -5.00 9.12 -7.52
C TYR A 292 -6.16 10.10 -7.63
N ALA A 293 -7.33 9.67 -7.19
CA ALA A 293 -8.52 10.52 -7.05
C ALA A 293 -8.59 11.03 -5.62
N VAL A 294 -8.84 12.32 -5.47
CA VAL A 294 -8.95 12.99 -4.18
C VAL A 294 -10.34 13.59 -4.02
N LEU A 295 -11.02 13.25 -2.94
CA LEU A 295 -12.30 13.78 -2.52
C LEU A 295 -12.11 14.53 -1.21
N GLU A 296 -12.39 15.84 -1.20
CA GLU A 296 -12.25 16.69 -0.02
C GLU A 296 -13.52 16.61 0.85
N CYS A 297 -13.36 16.36 2.15
CA CYS A 297 -14.48 16.17 3.08
C CYS A 297 -15.30 17.46 3.29
N ASP A 298 -14.70 18.64 3.18
CA ASP A 298 -15.38 19.94 3.39
C ASP A 298 -16.47 20.19 2.35
N SER A 299 -16.34 19.65 1.15
CA SER A 299 -17.37 19.75 0.11
C SER A 299 -18.55 18.80 0.35
N TRP A 300 -18.34 17.76 1.16
CA TRP A 300 -19.30 16.69 1.41
C TRP A 300 -20.11 16.86 2.71
N LYS A 301 -19.51 17.50 3.72
CA LYS A 301 -20.14 17.71 5.05
C LYS A 301 -21.08 18.91 5.13
N LYS A 302 -21.43 19.51 3.99
CA LYS A 302 -22.44 20.57 3.89
C LYS A 302 -23.83 19.96 3.72
#